data_eae4626b889f348023cc8b26fcf1839f
#
_entry.id   eae4626b889f348023cc8b26fcf1839f
#
_cell.length_a   1.000
_cell.length_b   1.000
_cell.length_c   1.000
_cell.angle_alpha   90.00
_cell.angle_beta   90.00
_cell.angle_gamma   90.00
#
_symmetry.space_group_name_H-M   'P 1'
#
loop_
_entity.id
_entity.type
_entity.pdbx_description
1 polymer ?
#
loop_
_entity_poly.entity_id
_entity_poly.type
_entity_poly.pdbx_seq_one_letter_code
_entity_poly.pdbx_strand_id
1 'polypeptide(L)'
;MPPIVRISSPKEGQVLKEKDIEVVVEAADQGGGIEDIRLYHNDKRIGSDERGMKKASDKVQSKFTISLVNGINTLKATAFSRDRTESHPYEVKIRVDIAEATSDMYIVAVGINSYKNSNYNLKYCVPDAQVMISTIGEKGKSIFRNIHLQTVFDEQATSAGIESALSRIEQSARPEDVFVFYYSGHGVMSEEDSDFYFVPYDVTEIYGEGMLKDKGLSAKQLRDISQRIRATKQLLIIDSCQSGKIVETFTIRGISEEKAIAHLARSAGITVIAATQSEQFALEYKEISHGLFTYALLQGMEGKADGSPKDNRITVSELSGYIQATIPELTEKYRGKPQYPNVYMRGQDFPIVMRK
;
A
#
# COMPACT_ATOMS: atom_id res chain seq x y z
N MET A 1 11.08 -23.22 18.62
CA MET A 1 11.96 -23.13 17.42
C MET A 1 11.11 -22.70 16.22
N PRO A 2 11.66 -21.96 15.22
CA PRO A 2 10.91 -21.58 14.03
C PRO A 2 10.48 -22.84 13.25
N PRO A 3 9.29 -22.83 12.60
CA PRO A 3 8.87 -23.92 11.73
C PRO A 3 9.79 -24.07 10.52
N ILE A 4 9.78 -25.24 9.88
CA ILE A 4 10.41 -25.43 8.56
C ILE A 4 9.30 -25.41 7.52
N VAL A 5 9.43 -24.52 6.51
CA VAL A 5 8.44 -24.36 5.45
C VAL A 5 9.01 -24.78 4.10
N ARG A 6 8.18 -25.30 3.21
CA ARG A 6 8.53 -25.54 1.81
C ARG A 6 7.30 -25.44 0.90
N ILE A 7 7.51 -25.07 -0.35
CA ILE A 7 6.52 -25.17 -1.42
C ILE A 7 6.69 -26.55 -2.04
N SER A 8 5.66 -27.41 -1.93
CA SER A 8 5.69 -28.75 -2.50
C SER A 8 5.19 -28.80 -3.93
N SER A 9 4.35 -27.83 -4.34
CA SER A 9 3.90 -27.62 -5.73
C SER A 9 3.66 -26.11 -5.94
N PRO A 10 4.08 -25.51 -7.07
CA PRO A 10 4.90 -26.08 -8.16
C PRO A 10 6.35 -26.32 -7.76
N LYS A 11 7.15 -26.92 -8.66
CA LYS A 11 8.58 -27.17 -8.45
C LYS A 11 9.43 -26.03 -9.03
N GLU A 12 10.64 -25.86 -8.45
CA GLU A 12 11.63 -24.92 -8.97
C GLU A 12 11.91 -25.13 -10.45
N GLY A 13 11.95 -24.05 -11.22
CA GLY A 13 12.24 -24.06 -12.67
C GLY A 13 11.12 -24.60 -13.55
N GLN A 14 9.95 -24.94 -13.01
CA GLN A 14 8.83 -25.46 -13.80
C GLN A 14 8.35 -24.40 -14.79
N VAL A 15 8.09 -24.85 -16.04
CA VAL A 15 7.48 -24.03 -17.09
C VAL A 15 6.01 -24.41 -17.21
N LEU A 16 5.13 -23.43 -17.09
CA LEU A 16 3.67 -23.60 -17.14
C LEU A 16 3.07 -22.88 -18.34
N LYS A 17 1.98 -23.40 -18.85
CA LYS A 17 1.15 -22.79 -19.91
C LYS A 17 -0.21 -22.34 -19.39
N GLU A 18 -0.47 -22.55 -18.11
CA GLU A 18 -1.70 -22.20 -17.43
C GLU A 18 -1.45 -21.00 -16.52
N LYS A 19 -2.45 -20.12 -16.45
CA LYS A 19 -2.39 -18.90 -15.63
C LYS A 19 -2.77 -19.19 -14.17
N ASP A 20 -3.80 -19.99 -13.97
CA ASP A 20 -4.33 -20.28 -12.63
C ASP A 20 -3.80 -21.61 -12.13
N ILE A 21 -3.17 -21.60 -10.97
CA ILE A 21 -2.58 -22.80 -10.35
C ILE A 21 -2.93 -22.90 -8.85
N GLU A 22 -2.86 -24.13 -8.34
CA GLU A 22 -2.84 -24.40 -6.92
C GLU A 22 -1.39 -24.49 -6.43
N VAL A 23 -1.02 -23.62 -5.49
CA VAL A 23 0.27 -23.69 -4.77
C VAL A 23 0.06 -24.41 -3.45
N VAL A 24 0.88 -25.42 -3.22
CA VAL A 24 0.82 -26.22 -1.99
C VAL A 24 2.03 -25.90 -1.14
N VAL A 25 1.78 -25.40 0.06
CA VAL A 25 2.79 -25.05 1.06
C VAL A 25 2.69 -26.03 2.23
N GLU A 26 3.80 -26.62 2.60
CA GLU A 26 3.93 -27.50 3.75
C GLU A 26 4.78 -26.83 4.83
N ALA A 27 4.32 -26.90 6.08
CA ALA A 27 5.08 -26.46 7.25
C ALA A 27 5.22 -27.60 8.25
N ALA A 28 6.45 -27.82 8.74
CA ALA A 28 6.76 -28.79 9.77
C ALA A 28 7.02 -28.09 11.11
N ASP A 29 6.36 -28.54 12.16
CA ASP A 29 6.56 -28.05 13.52
C ASP A 29 7.92 -28.49 14.07
N GLN A 30 8.60 -27.59 14.76
CA GLN A 30 9.86 -27.83 15.46
C GLN A 30 9.70 -27.67 16.98
N GLY A 31 8.47 -27.91 17.49
CA GLY A 31 8.13 -27.82 18.92
C GLY A 31 7.50 -26.50 19.36
N GLY A 32 7.29 -25.53 18.43
CA GLY A 32 6.62 -24.25 18.72
C GLY A 32 5.15 -24.20 18.26
N GLY A 33 4.65 -25.27 17.65
CA GLY A 33 3.37 -25.28 16.93
C GLY A 33 3.44 -24.50 15.62
N ILE A 34 2.37 -24.55 14.84
CA ILE A 34 2.21 -23.74 13.62
C ILE A 34 0.93 -22.93 13.77
N GLU A 35 1.04 -21.60 13.66
CA GLU A 35 -0.08 -20.66 13.77
C GLU A 35 -0.53 -20.14 12.42
N ASP A 36 0.44 -19.75 11.54
CA ASP A 36 0.15 -19.09 10.26
C ASP A 36 1.11 -19.58 9.18
N ILE A 37 0.60 -19.75 7.97
CA ILE A 37 1.39 -20.02 6.75
C ILE A 37 1.07 -18.93 5.75
N ARG A 38 2.11 -18.26 5.23
CA ARG A 38 1.99 -17.16 4.28
C ARG A 38 2.62 -17.51 2.96
N LEU A 39 1.91 -17.17 1.89
CA LEU A 39 2.42 -17.22 0.52
C LEU A 39 2.54 -15.80 -0.03
N TYR A 40 3.64 -15.57 -0.73
CA TYR A 40 3.87 -14.33 -1.48
C TYR A 40 4.10 -14.70 -2.95
N HIS A 41 3.47 -13.94 -3.84
CA HIS A 41 3.65 -14.03 -5.28
C HIS A 41 4.24 -12.70 -5.76
N ASN A 42 5.45 -12.73 -6.30
CA ASN A 42 6.22 -11.55 -6.71
C ASN A 42 6.30 -10.51 -5.57
N ASP A 43 6.61 -10.99 -4.36
CA ASP A 43 6.67 -10.28 -3.09
C ASP A 43 5.33 -9.79 -2.51
N LYS A 44 4.27 -9.76 -3.29
CA LYS A 44 2.93 -9.45 -2.77
C LYS A 44 2.38 -10.64 -1.98
N ARG A 45 1.89 -10.38 -0.76
CA ARG A 45 1.20 -11.40 0.04
C ARG A 45 -0.13 -11.79 -0.61
N ILE A 46 -0.34 -13.10 -0.74
CA ILE A 46 -1.61 -13.68 -1.17
C ILE A 46 -2.48 -13.91 0.06
N GLY A 47 -3.75 -13.51 -0.01
CA GLY A 47 -4.71 -13.80 1.05
C GLY A 47 -4.88 -15.32 1.24
N SER A 48 -4.89 -15.79 2.48
CA SER A 48 -5.16 -17.18 2.79
C SER A 48 -6.64 -17.46 2.59
N ASP A 49 -6.98 -18.52 1.84
CA ASP A 49 -8.26 -19.18 2.01
C ASP A 49 -8.21 -19.91 3.35
N GLU A 50 -8.82 -19.33 4.39
CA GLU A 50 -8.86 -19.90 5.75
C GLU A 50 -9.45 -21.32 5.82
N ARG A 51 -10.05 -21.79 4.73
CA ARG A 51 -10.68 -23.12 4.59
C ARG A 51 -9.71 -24.25 4.31
N GLY A 52 -8.41 -23.96 4.12
CA GLY A 52 -7.44 -24.94 3.58
C GLY A 52 -6.45 -25.55 4.55
N MET A 53 -6.42 -25.18 5.84
CA MET A 53 -5.47 -25.80 6.79
C MET A 53 -5.88 -27.20 7.19
N LYS A 54 -5.22 -28.22 6.63
CA LYS A 54 -5.34 -29.61 7.08
C LYS A 54 -4.20 -29.94 8.04
N LYS A 55 -4.52 -30.24 9.28
CA LYS A 55 -3.57 -30.86 10.25
C LYS A 55 -3.41 -32.33 9.98
N ALA A 56 -2.18 -32.75 9.70
CA ALA A 56 -1.77 -34.16 9.75
C ALA A 56 -0.55 -34.24 10.67
N SER A 57 -0.76 -34.73 11.92
CA SER A 57 0.26 -34.87 12.97
C SER A 57 1.19 -33.66 13.16
N ASP A 58 2.46 -33.76 12.80
CA ASP A 58 3.48 -32.70 12.97
C ASP A 58 3.69 -31.82 11.73
N LYS A 59 2.83 -31.97 10.70
CA LYS A 59 2.86 -31.17 9.46
C LYS A 59 1.52 -30.53 9.20
N VAL A 60 1.56 -29.27 8.79
CA VAL A 60 0.41 -28.52 8.33
C VAL A 60 0.59 -28.23 6.84
N GLN A 61 -0.45 -28.44 6.05
CA GLN A 61 -0.47 -28.14 4.63
C GLN A 61 -1.51 -27.05 4.36
N SER A 62 -1.12 -26.03 3.60
CA SER A 62 -2.03 -24.98 3.09
C SER A 62 -2.01 -24.96 1.59
N LYS A 63 -3.18 -24.72 0.99
CA LYS A 63 -3.38 -24.61 -0.45
C LYS A 63 -3.80 -23.18 -0.80
N PHE A 64 -3.19 -22.64 -1.84
CA PHE A 64 -3.46 -21.30 -2.34
C PHE A 64 -3.76 -21.38 -3.82
N THR A 65 -4.92 -20.88 -4.24
CA THR A 65 -5.21 -20.69 -5.67
C THR A 65 -4.73 -19.30 -6.07
N ILE A 66 -3.83 -19.24 -7.04
CA ILE A 66 -3.26 -17.99 -7.54
C ILE A 66 -3.30 -17.91 -9.04
N SER A 67 -3.38 -16.69 -9.56
CA SER A 67 -3.22 -16.42 -11.00
C SER A 67 -1.82 -15.84 -11.24
N LEU A 68 -1.07 -16.47 -12.12
CA LEU A 68 0.30 -16.13 -12.48
C LEU A 68 0.33 -15.02 -13.54
N VAL A 69 1.46 -14.34 -13.65
CA VAL A 69 1.75 -13.39 -14.73
C VAL A 69 2.63 -14.06 -15.79
N ASN A 70 2.65 -13.54 -17.02
CA ASN A 70 3.58 -14.00 -18.03
C ASN A 70 5.04 -13.80 -17.62
N GLY A 71 5.92 -14.70 -17.98
CA GLY A 71 7.33 -14.66 -17.62
C GLY A 71 7.66 -15.31 -16.28
N ILE A 72 8.63 -14.77 -15.54
CA ILE A 72 9.10 -15.32 -14.27
C ILE A 72 8.17 -14.91 -13.13
N ASN A 73 7.75 -15.90 -12.35
CA ASN A 73 6.97 -15.75 -11.14
C ASN A 73 7.77 -16.29 -9.95
N THR A 74 7.95 -15.46 -8.95
CA THR A 74 8.61 -15.84 -7.70
C THR A 74 7.54 -16.14 -6.65
N LEU A 75 7.53 -17.38 -6.14
CA LEU A 75 6.67 -17.81 -5.05
C LEU A 75 7.53 -17.97 -3.80
N LYS A 76 7.18 -17.27 -2.73
CA LYS A 76 7.89 -17.30 -1.44
C LYS A 76 6.92 -17.68 -0.33
N ALA A 77 7.27 -18.67 0.48
CA ALA A 77 6.47 -19.10 1.62
C ALA A 77 7.21 -18.87 2.93
N THR A 78 6.48 -18.43 3.96
CA THR A 78 6.92 -18.40 5.36
C THR A 78 5.87 -19.03 6.27
N ALA A 79 6.29 -19.50 7.44
CA ALA A 79 5.38 -20.02 8.46
C ALA A 79 5.73 -19.41 9.82
N PHE A 80 4.73 -19.29 10.70
CA PHE A 80 4.87 -18.73 12.04
C PHE A 80 4.50 -19.78 13.09
N SER A 81 5.31 -19.87 14.14
CA SER A 81 4.95 -20.62 15.34
C SER A 81 3.95 -19.85 16.21
N ARG A 82 3.39 -20.50 17.24
CA ARG A 82 2.43 -19.87 18.17
C ARG A 82 3.02 -18.72 18.98
N ASP A 83 4.33 -18.72 19.21
CA ASP A 83 5.07 -17.62 19.82
C ASP A 83 5.50 -16.56 18.80
N ARG A 84 4.94 -16.59 17.58
CA ARG A 84 5.17 -15.68 16.46
C ARG A 84 6.61 -15.66 15.93
N THR A 85 7.37 -16.73 16.13
CA THR A 85 8.67 -16.88 15.51
C THR A 85 8.51 -17.27 14.04
N GLU A 86 9.08 -16.48 13.14
CA GLU A 86 9.01 -16.70 11.70
C GLU A 86 10.05 -17.72 11.23
N SER A 87 9.67 -18.59 10.31
CA SER A 87 10.56 -19.51 9.62
C SER A 87 11.53 -18.78 8.68
N HIS A 88 12.62 -19.45 8.29
CA HIS A 88 13.33 -19.06 7.10
C HIS A 88 12.38 -19.14 5.88
N PRO A 89 12.42 -18.17 4.95
CA PRO A 89 11.59 -18.22 3.75
C PRO A 89 12.06 -19.35 2.83
N TYR A 90 11.09 -19.98 2.15
CA TYR A 90 11.34 -20.90 1.06
C TYR A 90 10.84 -20.29 -0.25
N GLU A 91 11.70 -20.23 -1.26
CA GLU A 91 11.40 -19.58 -2.54
C GLU A 91 11.45 -20.58 -3.69
N VAL A 92 10.54 -20.43 -4.64
CA VAL A 92 10.47 -21.19 -5.90
C VAL A 92 10.24 -20.20 -7.03
N LYS A 93 11.06 -20.30 -8.08
CA LYS A 93 10.89 -19.54 -9.32
C LYS A 93 10.33 -20.46 -10.40
N ILE A 94 9.25 -20.03 -11.01
CA ILE A 94 8.59 -20.73 -12.13
C ILE A 94 8.44 -19.76 -13.29
N ARG A 95 8.37 -20.31 -14.50
CA ARG A 95 8.14 -19.54 -15.71
C ARG A 95 6.76 -19.86 -16.27
N VAL A 96 6.07 -18.83 -16.73
CA VAL A 96 4.78 -18.95 -17.41
C VAL A 96 4.94 -18.43 -18.83
N ASP A 97 4.65 -19.30 -19.80
CA ASP A 97 4.69 -18.97 -21.22
C ASP A 97 3.25 -18.85 -21.75
N ILE A 98 2.63 -17.71 -21.53
CA ILE A 98 1.33 -17.32 -22.05
C ILE A 98 1.46 -16.03 -22.86
N ALA A 99 0.46 -15.68 -23.65
CA ALA A 99 0.46 -14.41 -24.36
C ALA A 99 0.59 -13.24 -23.38
N GLU A 100 1.46 -12.28 -23.68
CA GLU A 100 1.64 -11.08 -22.87
C GLU A 100 0.34 -10.28 -22.84
N ALA A 101 -0.22 -10.13 -21.66
CA ALA A 101 -1.43 -9.33 -21.46
C ALA A 101 -1.03 -7.88 -21.19
N THR A 102 -1.62 -6.95 -21.95
CA THR A 102 -1.51 -5.52 -21.63
C THR A 102 -2.17 -5.23 -20.28
N SER A 103 -1.47 -4.52 -19.40
CA SER A 103 -1.97 -4.19 -18.06
C SER A 103 -2.91 -2.98 -18.10
N ASP A 104 -3.92 -3.01 -17.24
CA ASP A 104 -4.73 -1.84 -16.88
C ASP A 104 -4.19 -1.23 -15.58
N MET A 105 -4.50 0.04 -15.36
CA MET A 105 -4.24 0.71 -14.08
C MET A 105 -5.55 1.06 -13.40
N TYR A 106 -5.65 0.75 -12.13
CA TYR A 106 -6.76 1.12 -11.25
C TYR A 106 -6.26 2.12 -10.21
N ILE A 107 -6.96 3.25 -10.07
CA ILE A 107 -6.62 4.29 -9.11
C ILE A 107 -7.84 4.60 -8.26
N VAL A 108 -7.66 4.59 -6.94
CA VAL A 108 -8.61 5.16 -5.97
C VAL A 108 -7.94 6.35 -5.33
N ALA A 109 -8.54 7.54 -5.49
CA ALA A 109 -8.09 8.77 -4.85
C ALA A 109 -9.13 9.23 -3.82
N VAL A 110 -8.70 9.31 -2.56
CA VAL A 110 -9.49 9.80 -1.43
C VAL A 110 -8.95 11.17 -1.04
N GLY A 111 -9.84 12.17 -0.93
CA GLY A 111 -9.50 13.51 -0.48
C GLY A 111 -10.59 14.05 0.43
N ILE A 112 -10.25 14.55 1.61
CA ILE A 112 -11.23 15.05 2.58
C ILE A 112 -10.84 16.45 3.03
N ASN A 113 -11.55 17.44 2.50
CA ASN A 113 -11.45 18.83 2.94
C ASN A 113 -12.47 19.16 4.03
N SER A 114 -13.71 18.72 3.81
CA SER A 114 -14.85 19.05 4.67
C SER A 114 -15.20 17.83 5.51
N TYR A 115 -14.96 17.90 6.80
CA TYR A 115 -15.35 16.88 7.77
C TYR A 115 -16.70 17.22 8.39
N LYS A 116 -17.44 16.20 8.83
CA LYS A 116 -18.70 16.41 9.56
C LYS A 116 -18.52 17.26 10.82
N ASN A 117 -17.36 17.13 11.48
CA ASN A 117 -16.91 18.09 12.48
C ASN A 117 -16.01 19.14 11.80
N SER A 118 -16.54 20.34 11.58
CA SER A 118 -15.86 21.43 10.88
C SER A 118 -14.52 21.87 11.51
N ASN A 119 -14.25 21.52 12.78
CA ASN A 119 -12.97 21.77 13.41
C ASN A 119 -11.81 20.96 12.78
N TYR A 120 -12.15 19.91 12.03
CA TYR A 120 -11.18 19.06 11.33
C TYR A 120 -11.04 19.43 9.85
N ASN A 121 -11.69 20.48 9.36
CA ASN A 121 -11.62 20.85 7.95
C ASN A 121 -10.20 21.16 7.51
N LEU A 122 -9.86 20.67 6.32
CA LEU A 122 -8.60 20.87 5.60
C LEU A 122 -8.87 21.65 4.30
N LYS A 123 -7.81 22.08 3.58
CA LYS A 123 -8.01 22.94 2.41
C LYS A 123 -7.57 22.30 1.09
N TYR A 124 -6.54 21.48 1.11
CA TYR A 124 -5.88 21.02 -0.10
C TYR A 124 -6.08 19.54 -0.43
N CYS A 125 -6.69 18.75 0.47
CA CYS A 125 -6.76 17.30 0.29
C CYS A 125 -7.57 16.90 -0.96
N VAL A 126 -8.70 17.53 -1.23
CA VAL A 126 -9.50 17.27 -2.44
C VAL A 126 -8.78 17.79 -3.69
N PRO A 127 -8.29 19.06 -3.77
CA PRO A 127 -7.48 19.51 -4.89
C PRO A 127 -6.24 18.64 -5.17
N ASP A 128 -5.55 18.20 -4.14
CA ASP A 128 -4.38 17.33 -4.25
C ASP A 128 -4.75 15.96 -4.82
N ALA A 129 -5.82 15.34 -4.31
CA ALA A 129 -6.32 14.09 -4.84
C ALA A 129 -6.78 14.22 -6.32
N GLN A 130 -7.41 15.33 -6.67
CA GLN A 130 -7.85 15.61 -8.04
C GLN A 130 -6.67 15.75 -9.00
N VAL A 131 -5.64 16.52 -8.64
CA VAL A 131 -4.48 16.71 -9.50
C VAL A 131 -3.65 15.43 -9.61
N MET A 132 -3.52 14.66 -8.54
CA MET A 132 -2.83 13.37 -8.55
C MET A 132 -3.49 12.39 -9.53
N ILE A 133 -4.82 12.21 -9.42
CA ILE A 133 -5.54 11.28 -10.29
C ILE A 133 -5.53 11.73 -11.74
N SER A 134 -5.62 13.03 -12.02
CA SER A 134 -5.55 13.55 -13.38
C SER A 134 -4.15 13.40 -13.98
N THR A 135 -3.10 13.71 -13.22
CA THR A 135 -1.70 13.58 -13.67
C THR A 135 -1.35 12.13 -14.01
N ILE A 136 -1.67 11.19 -13.11
CA ILE A 136 -1.43 9.77 -13.38
C ILE A 136 -2.30 9.31 -14.55
N GLY A 137 -3.58 9.72 -14.57
CA GLY A 137 -4.51 9.38 -15.63
C GLY A 137 -4.08 9.84 -17.01
N GLU A 138 -3.49 11.03 -17.14
CA GLU A 138 -3.02 11.56 -18.42
C GLU A 138 -1.68 10.98 -18.86
N LYS A 139 -0.73 10.91 -17.93
CA LYS A 139 0.64 10.48 -18.22
C LYS A 139 0.79 8.95 -18.28
N GLY A 140 -0.13 8.20 -17.70
CA GLY A 140 -0.17 6.74 -17.75
C GLY A 140 -0.73 6.15 -19.05
N LYS A 141 -1.42 6.96 -19.87
CA LYS A 141 -2.08 6.49 -21.12
C LYS A 141 -1.15 5.81 -22.13
N SER A 142 0.14 6.15 -22.10
CA SER A 142 1.14 5.54 -22.99
C SER A 142 1.72 4.23 -22.45
N ILE A 143 1.39 3.88 -21.20
CA ILE A 143 1.89 2.67 -20.52
C ILE A 143 0.79 1.63 -20.41
N PHE A 144 -0.42 2.07 -20.02
CA PHE A 144 -1.54 1.20 -19.67
C PHE A 144 -2.60 1.18 -20.78
N ARG A 145 -3.19 0.01 -20.99
CA ARG A 145 -4.28 -0.16 -21.96
C ARG A 145 -5.51 0.68 -21.58
N ASN A 146 -5.92 0.57 -20.34
CA ASN A 146 -7.00 1.38 -19.74
C ASN A 146 -6.57 1.90 -18.37
N ILE A 147 -7.11 3.07 -18.01
CA ILE A 147 -6.93 3.65 -16.68
C ILE A 147 -8.30 3.87 -16.08
N HIS A 148 -8.57 3.17 -14.98
CA HIS A 148 -9.82 3.21 -14.24
C HIS A 148 -9.65 4.12 -13.03
N LEU A 149 -10.32 5.28 -13.06
CA LEU A 149 -10.22 6.31 -12.04
C LEU A 149 -11.46 6.27 -11.14
N GLN A 150 -11.26 6.21 -9.84
CA GLN A 150 -12.30 6.35 -8.82
C GLN A 150 -11.91 7.42 -7.81
N THR A 151 -12.83 8.33 -7.55
CA THR A 151 -12.67 9.41 -6.57
C THR A 151 -13.66 9.22 -5.43
N VAL A 152 -13.20 9.46 -4.20
CA VAL A 152 -14.02 9.40 -2.99
C VAL A 152 -13.70 10.65 -2.18
N PHE A 153 -14.54 11.69 -2.32
CA PHE A 153 -14.26 13.01 -1.77
C PHE A 153 -15.29 13.42 -0.71
N ASP A 154 -14.84 14.14 0.30
CA ASP A 154 -15.63 14.77 1.35
C ASP A 154 -16.72 13.81 1.89
N GLU A 155 -18.00 14.15 1.80
CA GLU A 155 -19.12 13.37 2.30
C GLU A 155 -19.17 11.92 1.82
N GLN A 156 -18.59 11.63 0.65
CA GLN A 156 -18.49 10.27 0.12
C GLN A 156 -17.38 9.46 0.80
N ALA A 157 -16.40 10.14 1.41
CA ALA A 157 -15.24 9.51 2.02
C ALA A 157 -15.53 8.99 3.44
N THR A 158 -16.61 8.24 3.59
CA THR A 158 -16.87 7.37 4.74
C THR A 158 -16.07 6.07 4.61
N SER A 159 -15.88 5.33 5.70
CA SER A 159 -15.23 4.01 5.63
C SER A 159 -15.92 3.11 4.60
N ALA A 160 -17.26 3.04 4.63
CA ALA A 160 -18.05 2.27 3.67
C ALA A 160 -17.87 2.76 2.21
N GLY A 161 -17.78 4.08 1.99
CA GLY A 161 -17.54 4.66 0.66
C GLY A 161 -16.17 4.27 0.10
N ILE A 162 -15.13 4.35 0.92
CA ILE A 162 -13.77 3.96 0.55
C ILE A 162 -13.70 2.45 0.30
N GLU A 163 -14.26 1.62 1.18
CA GLU A 163 -14.31 0.18 1.02
C GLU A 163 -15.10 -0.24 -0.23
N SER A 164 -16.20 0.45 -0.56
CA SER A 164 -16.96 0.21 -1.78
C SER A 164 -16.14 0.48 -3.04
N ALA A 165 -15.35 1.57 -3.06
CA ALA A 165 -14.45 1.87 -4.16
C ALA A 165 -13.37 0.79 -4.31
N LEU A 166 -12.76 0.36 -3.22
CA LEU A 166 -11.74 -0.69 -3.20
C LEU A 166 -12.29 -2.07 -3.61
N SER A 167 -13.51 -2.40 -3.19
CA SER A 167 -14.18 -3.68 -3.54
C SER A 167 -14.44 -3.81 -5.05
N ARG A 168 -14.70 -2.70 -5.76
CA ARG A 168 -14.82 -2.73 -7.23
C ARG A 168 -13.51 -3.11 -7.90
N ILE A 169 -12.38 -2.64 -7.35
CA ILE A 169 -11.06 -3.02 -7.83
C ILE A 169 -10.76 -4.49 -7.54
N GLU A 170 -11.10 -4.98 -6.34
CA GLU A 170 -10.97 -6.39 -5.96
C GLU A 170 -11.65 -7.34 -6.96
N GLN A 171 -12.84 -6.95 -7.44
CA GLN A 171 -13.61 -7.74 -8.42
C GLN A 171 -13.03 -7.69 -9.84
N SER A 172 -12.34 -6.60 -10.21
CA SER A 172 -11.99 -6.30 -11.61
C SER A 172 -10.51 -6.52 -11.91
N ALA A 173 -9.62 -6.21 -10.97
CA ALA A 173 -8.18 -6.22 -11.22
C ALA A 173 -7.64 -7.64 -11.45
N ARG A 174 -6.71 -7.75 -12.40
CA ARG A 174 -5.99 -8.97 -12.75
C ARG A 174 -4.56 -8.92 -12.19
N PRO A 175 -3.84 -10.04 -12.08
CA PRO A 175 -2.48 -10.07 -11.52
C PRO A 175 -1.47 -9.17 -12.25
N GLU A 176 -1.59 -9.03 -13.56
CA GLU A 176 -0.74 -8.16 -14.39
C GLU A 176 -1.01 -6.66 -14.23
N ASP A 177 -2.17 -6.28 -13.69
CA ASP A 177 -2.60 -4.89 -13.56
C ASP A 177 -1.84 -4.16 -12.44
N VAL A 178 -2.01 -2.84 -12.43
CA VAL A 178 -1.43 -1.95 -11.42
C VAL A 178 -2.56 -1.35 -10.58
N PHE A 179 -2.37 -1.32 -9.27
CA PHE A 179 -3.28 -0.63 -8.35
C PHE A 179 -2.55 0.50 -7.63
N VAL A 180 -3.15 1.69 -7.64
CA VAL A 180 -2.67 2.87 -6.92
C VAL A 180 -3.78 3.35 -5.98
N PHE A 181 -3.44 3.50 -4.71
CA PHE A 181 -4.29 4.13 -3.71
C PHE A 181 -3.63 5.44 -3.27
N TYR A 182 -4.33 6.55 -3.41
CA TYR A 182 -3.93 7.86 -2.91
C TYR A 182 -4.92 8.29 -1.84
N TYR A 183 -4.41 8.69 -0.70
CA TYR A 183 -5.19 9.23 0.41
C TYR A 183 -4.62 10.58 0.84
N SER A 184 -5.48 11.60 0.93
CA SER A 184 -5.16 12.89 1.53
C SER A 184 -6.25 13.29 2.51
N GLY A 185 -5.88 13.43 3.80
CA GLY A 185 -6.78 13.67 4.91
C GLY A 185 -6.11 13.47 6.26
N HIS A 186 -6.90 13.44 7.33
CA HIS A 186 -6.39 13.14 8.67
C HIS A 186 -6.03 11.67 8.83
N GLY A 187 -4.95 11.43 9.55
CA GLY A 187 -4.55 10.12 10.03
C GLY A 187 -4.23 10.17 11.54
N VAL A 188 -4.47 9.09 12.25
CA VAL A 188 -4.23 9.03 13.69
C VAL A 188 -3.85 7.64 14.15
N MET A 189 -2.94 7.57 15.12
CA MET A 189 -2.66 6.34 15.87
C MET A 189 -3.67 6.17 16.99
N SER A 190 -4.35 5.03 17.01
CA SER A 190 -5.19 4.63 18.14
C SER A 190 -4.33 4.14 19.30
N GLU A 191 -4.56 4.67 20.49
CA GLU A 191 -3.89 4.23 21.71
C GLU A 191 -4.44 2.90 22.22
N GLU A 192 -5.67 2.56 21.83
CA GLU A 192 -6.37 1.36 22.29
C GLU A 192 -5.81 0.06 21.65
N ASP A 193 -5.57 0.07 20.34
CA ASP A 193 -5.12 -1.11 19.59
C ASP A 193 -3.78 -0.94 18.89
N SER A 194 -3.17 0.25 19.01
CA SER A 194 -1.90 0.59 18.38
C SER A 194 -1.91 0.43 16.84
N ASP A 195 -3.09 0.59 16.20
CA ASP A 195 -3.23 0.62 14.75
C ASP A 195 -3.34 2.07 14.24
N PHE A 196 -2.96 2.28 12.98
CA PHE A 196 -3.14 3.56 12.30
C PHE A 196 -4.51 3.59 11.62
N TYR A 197 -5.24 4.69 11.84
CA TYR A 197 -6.54 4.92 11.24
C TYR A 197 -6.50 6.09 10.28
N PHE A 198 -6.97 5.88 9.07
CA PHE A 198 -7.42 6.92 8.17
C PHE A 198 -8.75 7.44 8.71
N VAL A 199 -8.89 8.75 8.83
CA VAL A 199 -10.05 9.39 9.44
C VAL A 199 -11.07 9.75 8.37
N PRO A 200 -12.22 9.05 8.25
CA PRO A 200 -13.25 9.36 7.27
C PRO A 200 -14.05 10.62 7.63
N TYR A 201 -14.80 11.10 6.64
CA TYR A 201 -15.65 12.30 6.75
C TYR A 201 -16.56 12.33 7.99
N ASP A 202 -17.18 11.20 8.32
CA ASP A 202 -18.20 11.09 9.37
C ASP A 202 -17.66 10.80 10.78
N VAL A 203 -16.35 10.77 10.96
CA VAL A 203 -15.70 10.77 12.27
C VAL A 203 -15.77 12.17 12.86
N THR A 204 -16.51 12.32 13.94
CA THR A 204 -16.72 13.62 14.62
C THR A 204 -15.85 13.80 15.85
N GLU A 205 -15.20 12.74 16.31
CA GLU A 205 -14.31 12.75 17.48
C GLU A 205 -13.09 11.83 17.20
N ILE A 206 -11.92 12.45 16.95
CA ILE A 206 -10.71 11.71 16.57
C ILE A 206 -10.03 11.07 17.81
N TYR A 207 -10.18 11.69 18.97
CA TYR A 207 -9.51 11.27 20.23
C TYR A 207 -10.47 10.66 21.25
N GLY A 208 -11.71 10.35 20.84
CA GLY A 208 -12.74 9.74 21.70
C GLY A 208 -12.68 8.21 21.65
N GLU A 209 -13.07 7.59 22.76
CA GLU A 209 -13.18 6.14 22.83
C GLU A 209 -14.22 5.59 21.83
N GLY A 210 -13.83 4.60 21.02
CA GLY A 210 -14.72 3.83 20.16
C GLY A 210 -14.98 4.42 18.77
N MET A 211 -15.00 5.73 18.54
CA MET A 211 -15.40 6.33 17.27
C MET A 211 -14.50 5.95 16.09
N LEU A 212 -13.18 5.92 16.32
CA LEU A 212 -12.22 5.48 15.30
C LEU A 212 -12.39 4.00 14.96
N LYS A 213 -12.71 3.19 15.96
CA LYS A 213 -12.93 1.75 15.78
C LYS A 213 -14.21 1.47 15.00
N ASP A 214 -15.24 2.27 15.24
CA ASP A 214 -16.55 2.12 14.61
C ASP A 214 -16.59 2.66 13.17
N LYS A 215 -15.90 3.79 12.92
CA LYS A 215 -16.03 4.55 11.67
C LYS A 215 -14.71 4.76 10.93
N GLY A 216 -13.56 4.62 11.58
CA GLY A 216 -12.25 4.75 10.97
C GLY A 216 -11.96 3.62 9.99
N LEU A 217 -11.11 3.88 9.03
CA LEU A 217 -10.51 2.83 8.19
C LEU A 217 -9.12 2.50 8.73
N SER A 218 -8.96 1.34 9.35
CA SER A 218 -7.67 0.97 9.94
C SER A 218 -6.66 0.52 8.88
N ALA A 219 -5.36 0.69 9.16
CA ALA A 219 -4.29 0.16 8.30
C ALA A 219 -4.40 -1.36 8.14
N LYS A 220 -4.90 -2.06 9.16
CA LYS A 220 -5.19 -3.49 9.09
C LYS A 220 -6.29 -3.80 8.05
N GLN A 221 -7.41 -3.07 8.06
CA GLN A 221 -8.47 -3.24 7.06
C GLN A 221 -7.96 -2.96 5.65
N LEU A 222 -7.24 -1.83 5.44
CA LEU A 222 -6.66 -1.50 4.15
C LEU A 222 -5.67 -2.57 3.67
N ARG A 223 -4.84 -3.12 4.57
CA ARG A 223 -3.97 -4.25 4.27
C ARG A 223 -4.75 -5.47 3.80
N ASP A 224 -5.80 -5.85 4.53
CA ASP A 224 -6.60 -7.04 4.23
C ASP A 224 -7.33 -6.89 2.88
N ILE A 225 -7.82 -5.69 2.56
CA ILE A 225 -8.37 -5.37 1.22
C ILE A 225 -7.29 -5.44 0.15
N SER A 226 -6.13 -4.82 0.37
CA SER A 226 -5.00 -4.85 -0.57
C SER A 226 -4.55 -6.28 -0.90
N GLN A 227 -4.58 -7.19 0.07
CA GLN A 227 -4.24 -8.60 -0.16
C GLN A 227 -5.25 -9.31 -1.08
N ARG A 228 -6.55 -8.94 -1.00
CA ARG A 228 -7.60 -9.50 -1.87
C ARG A 228 -7.57 -8.94 -3.29
N ILE A 229 -7.12 -7.68 -3.48
CA ILE A 229 -6.92 -7.12 -4.83
C ILE A 229 -5.85 -7.93 -5.55
N ARG A 230 -6.19 -8.54 -6.70
CA ARG A 230 -5.31 -9.47 -7.42
C ARG A 230 -4.08 -8.83 -8.06
N ALA A 231 -4.13 -7.52 -8.41
CA ALA A 231 -2.97 -6.81 -8.96
C ALA A 231 -1.71 -7.04 -8.10
N THR A 232 -0.62 -7.53 -8.72
CA THR A 232 0.63 -7.82 -8.00
C THR A 232 1.47 -6.55 -7.77
N LYS A 233 1.24 -5.52 -8.56
CA LYS A 233 1.91 -4.22 -8.52
C LYS A 233 1.01 -3.23 -7.81
N GLN A 234 1.34 -2.86 -6.57
CA GLN A 234 0.51 -1.95 -5.78
C GLN A 234 1.35 -0.84 -5.15
N LEU A 235 0.83 0.38 -5.24
CA LEU A 235 1.40 1.58 -4.65
C LEU A 235 0.35 2.27 -3.78
N LEU A 236 0.66 2.49 -2.51
CA LEU A 236 -0.10 3.34 -1.62
C LEU A 236 0.64 4.66 -1.39
N ILE A 237 -0.01 5.77 -1.64
CA ILE A 237 0.49 7.12 -1.38
C ILE A 237 -0.39 7.71 -0.29
N ILE A 238 0.20 8.04 0.86
CA ILE A 238 -0.50 8.50 2.04
C ILE A 238 -0.01 9.91 2.38
N ASP A 239 -0.85 10.90 2.09
CA ASP A 239 -0.64 12.30 2.45
C ASP A 239 -1.54 12.63 3.65
N SER A 240 -1.15 12.14 4.83
CA SER A 240 -1.92 12.36 6.05
C SER A 240 -1.26 13.40 6.94
N CYS A 241 -2.04 14.41 7.31
CA CYS A 241 -1.65 15.39 8.32
C CYS A 241 -2.12 14.91 9.69
N GLN A 242 -1.23 14.85 10.68
CA GLN A 242 -1.66 14.61 12.05
C GLN A 242 -2.41 15.84 12.57
N SER A 243 -3.66 15.66 12.99
CA SER A 243 -4.49 16.72 13.56
C SER A 243 -4.16 16.93 15.04
N GLY A 244 -2.97 17.45 15.35
CA GLY A 244 -2.55 17.62 16.73
C GLY A 244 -2.48 19.07 17.17
N LYS A 245 -3.57 19.63 17.69
CA LYS A 245 -3.56 20.89 18.44
C LYS A 245 -3.14 20.75 19.91
N ILE A 246 -2.89 19.53 20.39
CA ILE A 246 -2.52 19.28 21.80
C ILE A 246 -1.35 18.34 21.84
N VAL A 247 -0.14 18.84 21.94
CA VAL A 247 0.88 18.20 22.22
C VAL A 247 2.27 18.28 22.57
N GLU A 248 2.76 18.14 23.72
CA GLU A 248 4.16 18.04 24.17
C GLU A 248 4.73 16.60 24.27
N THR A 249 3.99 15.58 23.80
CA THR A 249 4.37 14.15 23.98
C THR A 249 4.69 13.40 22.68
N PHE A 250 5.06 14.10 21.61
CA PHE A 250 5.05 13.58 20.22
C PHE A 250 6.15 12.64 19.74
N THR A 251 7.28 12.60 20.38
CA THR A 251 8.41 11.77 19.89
C THR A 251 8.10 10.28 19.88
N ILE A 252 7.20 9.82 20.76
CA ILE A 252 6.83 8.40 20.86
C ILE A 252 5.74 8.04 19.84
N ARG A 253 4.83 8.97 19.51
CA ARG A 253 3.70 8.73 18.59
C ARG A 253 4.14 8.61 17.13
N GLY A 254 5.06 9.44 16.66
CA GLY A 254 5.60 9.34 15.28
C GLY A 254 6.25 7.98 14.99
N ILE A 255 6.97 7.42 15.97
CA ILE A 255 7.58 6.08 15.84
C ILE A 255 6.50 4.98 15.73
N SER A 256 5.36 5.14 16.40
CA SER A 256 4.28 4.16 16.34
C SER A 256 3.56 4.16 14.99
N GLU A 257 3.32 5.34 14.41
CA GLU A 257 2.75 5.50 13.07
C GLU A 257 3.68 4.91 11.99
N GLU A 258 4.95 5.25 12.05
CA GLU A 258 5.97 4.69 11.16
C GLU A 258 5.97 3.15 11.21
N LYS A 259 5.89 2.56 12.40
CA LYS A 259 5.81 1.11 12.57
C LYS A 259 4.53 0.53 11.98
N ALA A 260 3.38 1.19 12.16
CA ALA A 260 2.09 0.71 11.63
C ALA A 260 2.09 0.73 10.09
N ILE A 261 2.58 1.81 9.47
CA ILE A 261 2.71 1.94 8.02
C ILE A 261 3.76 0.95 7.47
N ALA A 262 4.91 0.80 8.15
CA ALA A 262 5.90 -0.21 7.80
C ALA A 262 5.34 -1.64 7.88
N HIS A 263 4.50 -1.91 8.88
CA HIS A 263 3.82 -3.19 9.02
C HIS A 263 2.79 -3.41 7.90
N LEU A 264 2.03 -2.39 7.53
CA LEU A 264 1.13 -2.43 6.36
C LEU A 264 1.90 -2.82 5.10
N ALA A 265 2.96 -2.09 4.76
CA ALA A 265 3.77 -2.35 3.57
C ALA A 265 4.39 -3.77 3.58
N ARG A 266 5.00 -4.15 4.70
CA ARG A 266 5.67 -5.46 4.85
C ARG A 266 4.68 -6.62 4.79
N SER A 267 3.55 -6.49 5.48
CA SER A 267 2.59 -7.60 5.59
C SER A 267 1.74 -7.77 4.35
N ALA A 268 1.54 -6.72 3.54
CA ALA A 268 0.87 -6.81 2.24
C ALA A 268 1.86 -7.08 1.08
N GLY A 269 3.16 -6.80 1.28
CA GLY A 269 4.16 -6.92 0.22
C GLY A 269 4.00 -5.87 -0.88
N ILE A 270 3.69 -4.63 -0.50
CA ILE A 270 3.39 -3.51 -1.39
C ILE A 270 4.29 -2.31 -1.09
N THR A 271 4.42 -1.40 -2.05
CA THR A 271 5.13 -0.14 -1.81
C THR A 271 4.20 0.89 -1.18
N VAL A 272 4.68 1.55 -0.12
CA VAL A 272 4.00 2.65 0.55
C VAL A 272 4.92 3.86 0.59
N ILE A 273 4.43 5.01 0.13
CA ILE A 273 5.06 6.32 0.25
C ILE A 273 4.15 7.18 1.13
N ALA A 274 4.61 7.54 2.32
CA ALA A 274 3.82 8.31 3.27
C ALA A 274 4.53 9.61 3.66
N ALA A 275 3.77 10.70 3.67
CA ALA A 275 4.22 11.94 4.28
C ALA A 275 4.33 11.76 5.78
N THR A 276 5.45 12.21 6.38
CA THR A 276 5.54 12.36 7.82
C THR A 276 5.28 13.81 8.17
N GLN A 277 4.10 14.11 8.65
CA GLN A 277 3.81 15.45 9.14
C GLN A 277 3.61 15.42 10.64
N SER A 278 4.64 15.87 11.38
CA SER A 278 4.41 16.42 12.69
C SER A 278 3.88 17.84 12.49
N GLU A 279 2.68 18.05 12.95
CA GLU A 279 2.07 19.35 13.27
C GLU A 279 2.43 20.60 12.49
N GLN A 280 1.41 21.31 12.25
CA GLN A 280 1.21 22.70 11.86
C GLN A 280 0.91 22.91 10.37
N PHE A 281 -0.38 23.19 10.20
CA PHE A 281 -0.92 24.04 9.13
C PHE A 281 -0.18 23.91 7.80
N ALA A 282 -0.85 23.40 6.83
CA ALA A 282 -0.54 23.75 5.46
C ALA A 282 -0.38 25.28 5.43
N LEU A 283 0.85 25.76 5.67
CA LEU A 283 1.16 27.15 5.43
C LEU A 283 0.85 27.36 3.95
N GLU A 284 -0.18 28.17 3.74
CA GLU A 284 -0.66 28.57 2.44
C GLU A 284 0.46 29.35 1.77
N TYR A 285 1.38 28.66 1.12
CA TYR A 285 2.25 29.32 0.18
C TYR A 285 1.38 29.63 -1.03
N LYS A 286 1.02 30.91 -1.20
CA LYS A 286 0.26 31.40 -2.36
C LYS A 286 0.89 30.98 -3.69
N GLU A 287 2.15 30.59 -3.66
CA GLU A 287 2.93 30.11 -4.81
C GLU A 287 2.78 28.61 -5.09
N ILE A 288 2.35 27.82 -4.10
CA ILE A 288 2.18 26.36 -4.19
C ILE A 288 0.72 26.07 -3.83
N SER A 289 -0.14 25.95 -4.81
CA SER A 289 -1.58 25.69 -4.62
C SER A 289 -1.89 24.27 -4.11
N HIS A 290 -0.91 23.55 -3.54
CA HIS A 290 -0.93 22.15 -3.12
C HIS A 290 -0.17 21.96 -1.80
N GLY A 291 -0.41 20.82 -1.15
CA GLY A 291 0.47 20.32 -0.09
C GLY A 291 1.89 20.09 -0.63
N LEU A 292 2.93 20.36 0.19
CA LEU A 292 4.34 20.20 -0.23
C LEU A 292 4.65 18.78 -0.71
N PHE A 293 4.05 17.79 -0.09
CA PHE A 293 4.24 16.39 -0.46
C PHE A 293 3.65 16.10 -1.84
N THR A 294 2.40 16.47 -2.07
CA THR A 294 1.75 16.35 -3.39
C THR A 294 2.49 17.17 -4.44
N TYR A 295 2.93 18.40 -4.12
CA TYR A 295 3.74 19.20 -5.04
C TYR A 295 5.02 18.48 -5.46
N ALA A 296 5.75 17.86 -4.52
CA ALA A 296 6.95 17.09 -4.84
C ALA A 296 6.63 15.85 -5.72
N LEU A 297 5.55 15.12 -5.41
CA LEU A 297 5.09 13.99 -6.23
C LEU A 297 4.83 14.42 -7.67
N LEU A 298 4.11 15.52 -7.87
CA LEU A 298 3.82 16.06 -9.20
C LEU A 298 5.10 16.44 -9.96
N GLN A 299 6.04 17.13 -9.30
CA GLN A 299 7.34 17.46 -9.90
C GLN A 299 8.13 16.21 -10.31
N GLY A 300 8.11 15.16 -9.48
CA GLY A 300 8.70 13.87 -9.80
C GLY A 300 8.07 13.26 -11.06
N MET A 301 6.74 13.22 -11.11
CA MET A 301 5.96 12.70 -12.25
C MET A 301 6.06 13.55 -13.51
N GLU A 302 6.44 14.82 -13.40
CA GLU A 302 6.75 15.69 -14.55
C GLU A 302 8.11 15.40 -15.18
N GLY A 303 8.89 14.48 -14.58
CA GLY A 303 10.14 14.00 -15.11
C GLY A 303 11.37 14.35 -14.28
N LYS A 304 11.21 15.02 -13.12
CA LYS A 304 12.35 15.28 -12.23
C LYS A 304 12.85 14.00 -11.53
N ALA A 305 11.97 13.00 -11.42
CA ALA A 305 12.32 11.70 -10.88
C ALA A 305 12.95 10.75 -11.91
N ASP A 306 12.95 11.09 -13.21
CA ASP A 306 13.56 10.27 -14.29
C ASP A 306 15.07 10.12 -14.05
N GLY A 307 15.45 8.97 -13.56
CA GLY A 307 16.80 8.68 -13.07
C GLY A 307 17.77 8.20 -14.14
N SER A 308 18.53 7.16 -13.85
CA SER A 308 19.48 6.56 -14.79
C SER A 308 19.12 5.08 -14.99
N PRO A 309 18.88 4.62 -16.22
CA PRO A 309 18.91 5.39 -17.48
C PRO A 309 17.71 6.32 -17.62
N LYS A 310 17.90 7.50 -18.21
CA LYS A 310 16.77 8.40 -18.55
C LYS A 310 16.01 7.82 -19.72
N ASP A 311 14.86 7.20 -19.44
CA ASP A 311 14.03 6.53 -20.44
C ASP A 311 12.63 7.13 -20.59
N ASN A 312 12.40 8.30 -19.95
CA ASN A 312 11.13 9.03 -19.86
C ASN A 312 10.02 8.26 -19.09
N ARG A 313 10.34 7.14 -18.47
CA ARG A 313 9.42 6.44 -17.58
C ARG A 313 9.74 6.82 -16.14
N ILE A 314 8.72 7.07 -15.36
CA ILE A 314 8.88 7.27 -13.93
C ILE A 314 8.36 6.04 -13.22
N THR A 315 9.27 5.29 -12.64
CA THR A 315 8.96 4.09 -11.86
C THR A 315 8.66 4.45 -10.41
N VAL A 316 8.09 3.48 -9.68
CA VAL A 316 7.86 3.64 -8.22
C VAL A 316 9.17 3.87 -7.49
N SER A 317 10.25 3.17 -7.86
CA SER A 317 11.58 3.34 -7.27
C SER A 317 12.14 4.74 -7.48
N GLU A 318 12.06 5.24 -8.70
CA GLU A 318 12.55 6.57 -9.05
C GLU A 318 11.77 7.68 -8.35
N LEU A 319 10.44 7.56 -8.34
CA LEU A 319 9.58 8.50 -7.62
C LEU A 319 9.90 8.48 -6.12
N SER A 320 10.06 7.30 -5.55
CA SER A 320 10.42 7.12 -4.14
C SER A 320 11.74 7.78 -3.78
N GLY A 321 12.78 7.54 -4.58
CA GLY A 321 14.10 8.16 -4.38
C GLY A 321 14.07 9.68 -4.50
N TYR A 322 13.34 10.19 -5.51
CA TYR A 322 13.14 11.63 -5.68
C TYR A 322 12.44 12.26 -4.47
N ILE A 323 11.37 11.67 -3.98
CA ILE A 323 10.60 12.15 -2.83
C ILE A 323 11.46 12.16 -1.56
N GLN A 324 12.24 11.10 -1.31
CA GLN A 324 13.14 11.02 -0.16
C GLN A 324 14.22 12.10 -0.18
N ALA A 325 14.73 12.48 -1.34
CA ALA A 325 15.72 13.54 -1.49
C ALA A 325 15.08 14.94 -1.42
N THR A 326 13.94 15.14 -2.07
CA THR A 326 13.37 16.48 -2.30
C THR A 326 12.54 17.00 -1.13
N ILE A 327 11.80 16.14 -0.43
CA ILE A 327 10.93 16.56 0.67
C ILE A 327 11.70 17.25 1.81
N PRO A 328 12.85 16.71 2.30
CA PRO A 328 13.63 17.39 3.34
C PRO A 328 14.07 18.80 2.92
N GLU A 329 14.54 18.96 1.68
CA GLU A 329 14.96 20.26 1.15
C GLU A 329 13.80 21.25 1.06
N LEU A 330 12.64 20.82 0.53
CA LEU A 330 11.46 21.64 0.43
C LEU A 330 10.93 22.06 1.80
N THR A 331 10.87 21.12 2.74
CA THR A 331 10.34 21.41 4.08
C THR A 331 11.30 22.28 4.88
N GLU A 332 12.61 22.10 4.74
CA GLU A 332 13.59 23.01 5.34
C GLU A 332 13.46 24.42 4.76
N LYS A 333 13.37 24.55 3.43
CA LYS A 333 13.21 25.85 2.76
C LYS A 333 11.94 26.59 3.17
N TYR A 334 10.82 25.88 3.24
CA TYR A 334 9.52 26.52 3.46
C TYR A 334 9.05 26.50 4.92
N ARG A 335 9.56 25.59 5.75
CA ARG A 335 9.16 25.42 7.16
C ARG A 335 10.29 25.63 8.15
N GLY A 336 11.52 25.77 7.69
CA GLY A 336 12.72 25.92 8.53
C GLY A 336 13.14 24.65 9.26
N LYS A 337 12.50 23.51 8.98
CA LYS A 337 12.86 22.20 9.53
C LYS A 337 12.67 21.11 8.48
N PRO A 338 13.68 20.26 8.23
CA PRO A 338 13.54 19.18 7.29
C PRO A 338 12.59 18.11 7.84
N GLN A 339 11.74 17.55 6.96
CA GLN A 339 10.88 16.42 7.23
C GLN A 339 11.24 15.29 6.28
N TYR A 340 11.25 14.06 6.76
CA TYR A 340 11.64 12.89 5.98
C TYR A 340 10.42 12.02 5.70
N PRO A 341 10.05 11.77 4.43
CA PRO A 341 8.94 10.90 4.11
C PRO A 341 9.28 9.45 4.46
N ASN A 342 8.27 8.70 4.86
CA ASN A 342 8.40 7.26 5.05
C ASN A 342 8.18 6.54 3.73
N VAL A 343 9.19 5.82 3.26
CA VAL A 343 9.12 5.02 2.04
C VAL A 343 9.45 3.57 2.36
N TYR A 344 8.50 2.71 2.13
CA TYR A 344 8.62 1.26 2.31
C TYR A 344 8.44 0.58 0.98
N MET A 345 9.53 0.20 0.35
CA MET A 345 9.52 -0.49 -0.92
C MET A 345 9.45 -2.00 -0.71
N ARG A 346 8.42 -2.60 -1.25
CA ARG A 346 8.20 -4.04 -1.32
C ARG A 346 7.58 -4.37 -2.67
N GLY A 347 7.78 -5.60 -3.12
CA GLY A 347 7.30 -6.03 -4.42
C GLY A 347 8.18 -5.58 -5.59
N GLN A 348 7.67 -5.76 -6.79
CA GLN A 348 8.36 -5.40 -8.02
C GLN A 348 8.29 -3.89 -8.26
N ASP A 349 9.34 -3.32 -8.84
CA ASP A 349 9.29 -1.97 -9.38
C ASP A 349 8.49 -1.94 -10.68
N PHE A 350 7.76 -0.85 -10.94
CA PHE A 350 6.96 -0.69 -12.14
C PHE A 350 6.81 0.79 -12.52
N PRO A 351 6.66 1.11 -13.81
CA PRO A 351 6.39 2.48 -14.24
C PRO A 351 4.97 2.90 -13.87
N ILE A 352 4.82 4.14 -13.40
CA ILE A 352 3.54 4.75 -13.04
C ILE A 352 3.09 5.70 -14.14
N VAL A 353 4.01 6.55 -14.62
CA VAL A 353 3.75 7.58 -15.62
C VAL A 353 4.89 7.66 -16.61
N MET A 354 4.62 8.28 -17.75
CA MET A 354 5.61 8.59 -18.77
C MET A 354 5.71 10.09 -18.96
N ARG A 355 6.93 10.60 -19.01
CA ARG A 355 7.18 11.98 -19.40
C ARG A 355 6.82 12.15 -20.88
N LYS A 356 6.02 13.18 -21.18
CA LYS A 356 5.73 13.58 -22.57
C LYS A 356 6.90 14.32 -23.18
#